data_9da27d4822df4aa37772ad0704917e45
#
_entry.id   9da27d4822df4aa37772ad0704917e45
#
_cell.length_a   1.000
_cell.length_b   1.000
_cell.length_c   1.000
_cell.angle_alpha   90.00
_cell.angle_beta   90.00
_cell.angle_gamma   90.00
#
_symmetry.space_group_name_H-M   'P 1'
#
loop_
_entity.id
_entity.type
_entity.pdbx_description
1 polymer ?
#
loop_
_entity_poly.entity_id
_entity_poly.type
_entity_poly.pdbx_seq_one_letter_code
_entity_poly.pdbx_strand_id
1 'polypeptide(L)'
;MTSLITPPEVTPVEDVAVRPARTVVRPGILPGPGPKEWVAACALHVLVPGRGVAVLLPGGGQSALFLLPNGMIYAVDNIDPYSGAAVMSRGLTGDHAGEPTVASPLLKQVFSLRTGVALDDPDNAAVALPTYSVRVHHGIVRIGIPLP
;
A
#
# COMPACT_ATOMS: atom_id res chain seq x y z
N MET A 1 3.47 -2.27 48.06
CA MET A 1 2.82 -1.25 47.24
C MET A 1 3.03 -1.58 45.79
N THR A 2 2.01 -2.06 45.14
CA THR A 2 2.06 -2.39 43.73
C THR A 2 1.96 -1.07 42.97
N SER A 3 3.03 -0.68 42.31
CA SER A 3 3.02 0.44 41.37
C SER A 3 2.20 -0.01 40.17
N LEU A 4 1.01 0.51 40.01
CA LEU A 4 0.23 0.37 38.79
C LEU A 4 0.95 1.18 37.70
N ILE A 5 1.69 0.46 36.87
CA ILE A 5 2.18 1.04 35.62
C ILE A 5 0.96 1.18 34.72
N THR A 6 0.41 2.38 34.63
CA THR A 6 -0.57 2.69 33.62
C THR A 6 0.09 2.48 32.26
N PRO A 7 -0.41 1.60 31.41
CA PRO A 7 0.14 1.50 30.07
C PRO A 7 0.07 2.87 29.40
N PRO A 8 1.08 3.25 28.62
CA PRO A 8 1.03 4.53 27.93
C PRO A 8 -0.28 4.59 27.13
N GLU A 9 -1.02 5.63 27.38
CA GLU A 9 -2.22 5.91 26.61
C GLU A 9 -1.82 6.00 25.14
N VAL A 10 -2.19 4.99 24.39
CA VAL A 10 -2.00 5.00 22.94
C VAL A 10 -2.96 6.04 22.42
N THR A 11 -2.45 7.24 22.16
CA THR A 11 -3.22 8.27 21.48
C THR A 11 -3.73 7.66 20.17
N PRO A 12 -5.03 7.64 19.92
CA PRO A 12 -5.55 7.12 18.66
C PRO A 12 -4.83 7.85 17.52
N VAL A 13 -4.32 7.09 16.58
CA VAL A 13 -3.60 7.63 15.41
C VAL A 13 -4.52 8.47 14.51
N GLU A 14 -5.75 8.68 14.93
CA GLU A 14 -6.75 9.49 14.23
C GLU A 14 -6.35 10.96 14.06
N ASP A 15 -5.46 11.48 14.92
CA ASP A 15 -4.96 12.87 14.82
C ASP A 15 -3.74 13.02 13.89
N VAL A 16 -3.12 11.94 13.49
CA VAL A 16 -2.15 11.99 12.40
C VAL A 16 -2.94 11.92 11.11
N ALA A 17 -2.94 13.00 10.34
CA ALA A 17 -3.61 13.05 9.05
C ALA A 17 -3.00 11.98 8.12
N VAL A 18 -3.47 10.77 8.23
CA VAL A 18 -3.17 9.69 7.30
C VAL A 18 -3.84 10.07 5.98
N ARG A 19 -3.05 10.53 5.04
CA ARG A 19 -3.56 10.86 3.72
C ARG A 19 -3.53 9.59 2.88
N PRO A 20 -4.68 9.10 2.42
CA PRO A 20 -4.67 8.07 1.41
C PRO A 20 -3.88 8.57 0.21
N ALA A 21 -3.09 7.69 -0.38
CA ALA A 21 -2.38 8.02 -1.60
C ALA A 21 -3.39 8.48 -2.64
N ARG A 22 -3.24 9.70 -3.12
CA ARG A 22 -4.03 10.17 -4.24
C ARG A 22 -3.64 9.35 -5.46
N THR A 23 -4.63 8.89 -6.19
CA THR A 23 -4.39 8.37 -7.53
C THR A 23 -3.59 9.42 -8.30
N VAL A 24 -2.37 9.09 -8.68
CA VAL A 24 -1.57 10.00 -9.49
C VAL A 24 -2.16 9.99 -10.89
N VAL A 25 -2.89 11.05 -11.20
CA VAL A 25 -3.36 11.28 -12.55
C VAL A 25 -2.16 11.65 -13.40
N ARG A 26 -1.76 10.77 -14.32
CA ARG A 26 -0.74 11.11 -15.30
C ARG A 26 -1.27 12.23 -16.19
N PRO A 27 -0.46 13.29 -16.48
CA PRO A 27 -0.87 14.30 -17.43
C PRO A 27 -1.27 13.66 -18.76
N GLY A 28 -2.48 13.97 -19.25
CA GLY A 28 -2.99 13.45 -20.51
C GLY A 28 -3.82 12.16 -20.43
N ILE A 29 -3.94 11.55 -19.25
CA ILE A 29 -4.85 10.42 -19.04
C ILE A 29 -6.02 10.94 -18.20
N LEU A 30 -7.23 10.85 -18.74
CA LEU A 30 -8.45 11.11 -17.99
C LEU A 30 -8.49 10.13 -16.81
N PRO A 31 -8.82 10.59 -15.58
CA PRO A 31 -9.01 9.68 -14.47
C PRO A 31 -10.06 8.65 -14.89
N GLY A 32 -9.68 7.39 -14.84
CA GLY A 32 -10.62 6.30 -15.05
C GLY A 32 -11.75 6.35 -14.03
N PRO A 33 -12.83 5.60 -14.25
CA PRO A 33 -13.88 5.49 -13.24
C PRO A 33 -13.25 5.08 -11.91
N GLY A 34 -13.71 5.69 -10.82
CA GLY A 34 -13.29 5.34 -9.49
C GLY A 34 -13.51 3.86 -9.18
N PRO A 35 -12.99 3.37 -8.05
CA PRO A 35 -13.18 1.97 -7.69
C PRO A 35 -14.68 1.64 -7.59
N LYS A 36 -15.05 0.48 -8.13
CA LYS A 36 -16.42 -0.01 -8.09
C LYS A 36 -16.85 -0.40 -6.69
N GLU A 37 -15.93 -0.92 -5.93
CA GLU A 37 -16.18 -1.46 -4.61
C GLU A 37 -15.03 -1.10 -3.67
N TRP A 38 -15.38 -0.82 -2.42
CA TRP A 38 -14.40 -0.59 -1.35
C TRP A 38 -14.45 -1.77 -0.38
N VAL A 39 -13.32 -2.45 -0.25
CA VAL A 39 -13.15 -3.62 0.61
C VAL A 39 -12.41 -3.21 1.87
N ALA A 40 -12.95 -3.56 3.04
CA ALA A 40 -12.26 -3.37 4.30
C ALA A 40 -11.03 -4.28 4.36
N ALA A 41 -9.86 -3.69 4.55
CA ALA A 41 -8.60 -4.42 4.64
C ALA A 41 -8.24 -4.73 6.10
N CYS A 42 -8.08 -3.71 6.92
CA CYS A 42 -7.72 -3.85 8.33
C CYS A 42 -8.00 -2.55 9.09
N ALA A 43 -7.93 -2.62 10.41
CA ALA A 43 -7.91 -1.42 11.22
C ALA A 43 -6.59 -0.66 11.02
N LEU A 44 -6.66 0.66 10.96
CA LEU A 44 -5.48 1.50 10.78
C LEU A 44 -4.41 1.26 11.85
N HIS A 45 -4.84 1.07 13.10
CA HIS A 45 -3.93 0.92 14.23
C HIS A 45 -3.08 -0.37 14.20
N VAL A 46 -3.42 -1.36 13.37
CA VAL A 46 -2.61 -2.57 13.24
C VAL A 46 -1.47 -2.42 12.23
N LEU A 47 -1.48 -1.34 11.43
CA LEU A 47 -0.41 -1.08 10.49
C LEU A 47 0.84 -0.57 11.21
N VAL A 48 1.98 -1.13 10.85
CA VAL A 48 3.30 -0.72 11.35
C VAL A 48 4.03 -0.02 10.21
N PRO A 49 4.51 1.22 10.43
CA PRO A 49 5.24 1.93 9.39
C PRO A 49 6.40 1.11 8.82
N GLY A 50 6.47 1.04 7.50
CA GLY A 50 7.51 0.30 6.78
C GLY A 50 7.26 -1.20 6.64
N ARG A 51 6.23 -1.75 7.29
CA ARG A 51 5.86 -3.16 7.15
C ARG A 51 4.62 -3.34 6.29
N GLY A 52 4.70 -4.25 5.33
CA GLY A 52 3.56 -4.61 4.50
C GLY A 52 2.61 -5.60 5.17
N VAL A 53 1.36 -5.53 4.77
CA VAL A 53 0.30 -6.48 5.15
C VAL A 53 -0.31 -7.04 3.87
N ALA A 54 -0.40 -8.36 3.78
CA ALA A 54 -1.11 -9.00 2.68
C ALA A 54 -2.61 -8.95 2.95
N VAL A 55 -3.38 -8.53 1.97
CA VAL A 55 -4.84 -8.43 2.04
C VAL A 55 -5.45 -9.30 0.96
N LEU A 56 -6.30 -10.25 1.36
CA LEU A 56 -7.05 -11.06 0.41
C LEU A 56 -8.19 -10.22 -0.18
N LEU A 57 -8.27 -10.20 -1.49
CA LEU A 57 -9.30 -9.47 -2.22
C LEU A 57 -10.40 -10.43 -2.70
N PRO A 58 -11.62 -9.91 -2.95
CA PRO A 58 -12.67 -10.70 -3.59
C PRO A 58 -12.17 -11.27 -4.93
N GLY A 59 -12.49 -12.53 -5.20
CA GLY A 59 -12.03 -13.22 -6.41
C GLY A 59 -10.68 -13.91 -6.28
N GLY A 60 -10.04 -13.86 -5.10
CA GLY A 60 -8.81 -14.60 -4.81
C GLY A 60 -7.52 -13.82 -5.06
N GLY A 61 -7.59 -12.57 -5.55
CA GLY A 61 -6.44 -11.69 -5.65
C GLY A 61 -5.92 -11.27 -4.29
N GLN A 62 -4.69 -10.76 -4.25
CA GLN A 62 -4.06 -10.28 -3.03
C GLN A 62 -3.44 -8.90 -3.27
N SER A 63 -3.58 -8.02 -2.30
CA SER A 63 -2.90 -6.73 -2.27
C SER A 63 -1.86 -6.72 -1.16
N ALA A 64 -0.78 -5.99 -1.38
CA ALA A 64 0.19 -5.62 -0.35
C ALA A 64 -0.08 -4.17 0.07
N LEU A 65 -0.36 -3.97 1.34
CA LEU A 65 -0.71 -2.69 1.94
C LEU A 65 0.45 -2.18 2.79
N PHE A 66 0.87 -0.94 2.58
CA PHE A 66 1.99 -0.33 3.28
C PHE A 66 1.60 1.01 3.89
N LEU A 67 1.87 1.17 5.18
CA LEU A 67 1.90 2.48 5.84
C LEU A 67 3.36 2.95 5.87
N LEU A 68 3.63 4.14 5.36
CA LEU A 68 4.96 4.74 5.40
C LEU A 68 5.13 5.66 6.62
N PRO A 69 6.38 5.93 7.03
CA PRO A 69 6.64 6.82 8.17
C PRO A 69 6.05 8.23 8.05
N ASN A 70 5.83 8.71 6.82
CA ASN A 70 5.20 10.00 6.55
C ASN A 70 3.67 9.98 6.65
N GLY A 71 3.06 8.85 7.02
CA GLY A 71 1.61 8.68 7.14
C GLY A 71 0.89 8.33 5.85
N MET A 72 1.58 8.23 4.72
CA MET A 72 0.98 7.81 3.46
C MET A 72 0.73 6.31 3.46
N ILE A 73 -0.40 5.88 2.89
CA ILE A 73 -0.76 4.48 2.73
C ILE A 73 -0.85 4.16 1.25
N TYR A 74 -0.21 3.08 0.85
CA TYR A 74 -0.21 2.58 -0.52
C TYR A 74 -0.64 1.12 -0.57
N ALA A 75 -1.32 0.74 -1.64
CA ALA A 75 -1.69 -0.63 -1.91
C ALA A 75 -1.27 -0.99 -3.34
N VAL A 76 -0.53 -2.06 -3.46
CA VAL A 76 -0.08 -2.63 -4.73
C VAL A 76 -0.42 -4.11 -4.77
N ASP A 77 -0.32 -4.73 -5.93
CA ASP A 77 -0.47 -6.19 -6.03
C ASP A 77 0.57 -6.91 -5.16
N ASN A 78 0.16 -7.98 -4.49
CA ASN A 78 1.07 -8.78 -3.68
C ASN A 78 1.90 -9.75 -4.53
N ILE A 79 1.56 -9.97 -5.80
CA ILE A 79 2.29 -10.84 -6.71
C ILE A 79 3.45 -10.09 -7.34
N ASP A 80 4.66 -10.56 -7.10
CA ASP A 80 5.84 -10.05 -7.78
C ASP A 80 5.76 -10.41 -9.27
N PRO A 81 5.74 -9.43 -10.19
CA PRO A 81 5.57 -9.70 -11.61
C PRO A 81 6.76 -10.43 -12.25
N TYR A 82 7.93 -10.40 -11.63
CA TYR A 82 9.12 -11.11 -12.12
C TYR A 82 9.15 -12.57 -11.68
N SER A 83 8.76 -12.86 -10.44
CA SER A 83 8.82 -14.22 -9.88
C SER A 83 7.48 -14.95 -9.91
N GLY A 84 6.37 -14.22 -9.98
CA GLY A 84 5.03 -14.78 -9.85
C GLY A 84 4.64 -15.16 -8.42
N ALA A 85 5.49 -14.88 -7.44
CA ALA A 85 5.23 -15.23 -6.04
C ALA A 85 4.48 -14.11 -5.28
N ALA A 86 3.62 -14.50 -4.36
CA ALA A 86 2.85 -13.60 -3.51
C ALA A 86 3.70 -13.12 -2.32
N VAL A 87 4.64 -12.21 -2.56
CA VAL A 87 5.68 -11.82 -1.59
C VAL A 87 5.85 -10.32 -1.39
N MET A 88 5.16 -9.49 -2.17
CA MET A 88 5.41 -8.04 -2.13
C MET A 88 5.12 -7.42 -0.76
N SER A 89 4.18 -7.96 0.01
CA SER A 89 3.91 -7.51 1.39
C SER A 89 5.10 -7.70 2.34
N ARG A 90 6.05 -8.54 1.99
CA ARG A 90 7.31 -8.75 2.72
C ARG A 90 8.46 -7.93 2.14
N GLY A 91 8.18 -7.11 1.15
CA GLY A 91 9.17 -6.24 0.52
C GLY A 91 9.67 -5.15 1.47
N LEU A 92 10.84 -4.62 1.14
CA LEU A 92 11.46 -3.53 1.87
C LEU A 92 11.02 -2.20 1.27
N THR A 93 10.36 -1.38 2.08
CA THR A 93 9.99 -0.02 1.67
C THR A 93 11.18 0.93 1.75
N GLY A 94 11.19 1.91 0.88
CA GLY A 94 12.26 2.91 0.83
C GLY A 94 11.81 4.16 0.08
N ASP A 95 12.78 5.00 -0.21
CA ASP A 95 12.62 6.22 -1.00
C ASP A 95 13.72 6.31 -2.04
N HIS A 96 13.35 6.66 -3.25
CA HIS A 96 14.29 6.92 -4.33
C HIS A 96 14.02 8.32 -4.89
N ALA A 97 14.84 9.27 -4.49
CA ALA A 97 14.73 10.67 -4.91
C ALA A 97 13.30 11.25 -4.70
N GLY A 98 12.69 10.99 -3.55
CA GLY A 98 11.34 11.44 -3.21
C GLY A 98 10.21 10.53 -3.69
N GLU A 99 10.51 9.47 -4.43
CA GLU A 99 9.54 8.46 -4.86
C GLU A 99 9.48 7.34 -3.83
N PRO A 100 8.33 7.08 -3.21
CA PRO A 100 8.19 5.95 -2.29
C PRO A 100 8.26 4.63 -3.05
N THR A 101 9.04 3.70 -2.54
CA THR A 101 9.36 2.45 -3.23
C THR A 101 9.15 1.23 -2.36
N VAL A 102 9.00 0.08 -3.01
CA VAL A 102 9.09 -1.23 -2.40
C VAL A 102 10.00 -2.12 -3.25
N ALA A 103 10.91 -2.82 -2.58
CA ALA A 103 11.78 -3.81 -3.23
C ALA A 103 11.25 -5.22 -2.98
N SER A 104 11.17 -6.03 -4.03
CA SER A 104 10.82 -7.45 -3.89
C SER A 104 11.83 -8.16 -3.00
N PRO A 105 11.39 -9.01 -2.05
CA PRO A 105 12.31 -9.75 -1.19
C PRO A 105 13.06 -10.86 -1.92
N LEU A 106 12.57 -11.31 -3.08
CA LEU A 106 13.16 -12.39 -3.84
C LEU A 106 14.23 -11.90 -4.80
N LEU A 107 13.84 -11.10 -5.78
CA LEU A 107 14.73 -10.68 -6.87
C LEU A 107 15.22 -9.23 -6.70
N LYS A 108 14.75 -8.55 -5.67
CA LYS A 108 15.14 -7.18 -5.28
C LYS A 108 14.85 -6.10 -6.32
N GLN A 109 13.99 -6.35 -7.29
CA GLN A 109 13.48 -5.30 -8.15
C GLN A 109 12.71 -4.27 -7.33
N VAL A 110 12.90 -3.01 -7.68
CA VAL A 110 12.31 -1.87 -6.98
C VAL A 110 11.16 -1.30 -7.80
N PHE A 111 10.03 -1.09 -7.14
CA PHE A 111 8.81 -0.56 -7.76
C PHE A 111 8.39 0.72 -7.06
N SER A 112 7.84 1.65 -7.83
CA SER A 112 7.15 2.81 -7.26
C SER A 112 5.86 2.36 -6.58
N LEU A 113 5.67 2.77 -5.33
CA LEU A 113 4.41 2.54 -4.62
C LEU A 113 3.25 3.41 -5.16
N ARG A 114 3.57 4.51 -5.82
CA ARG A 114 2.56 5.39 -6.41
C ARG A 114 2.02 4.86 -7.73
N THR A 115 2.92 4.42 -8.60
CA THR A 115 2.59 4.08 -9.99
C THR A 115 2.67 2.60 -10.27
N GLY A 116 3.35 1.83 -9.41
CA GLY A 116 3.65 0.41 -9.64
C GLY A 116 4.74 0.16 -10.67
N VAL A 117 5.32 1.20 -11.23
CA VAL A 117 6.35 1.07 -12.27
C VAL A 117 7.64 0.49 -11.68
N ALA A 118 8.23 -0.49 -12.37
CA ALA A 118 9.55 -1.00 -12.04
C ALA A 118 10.60 0.08 -12.38
N LEU A 119 11.41 0.50 -11.41
CA LEU A 119 12.36 1.60 -11.61
C LEU A 119 13.47 1.25 -12.59
N ASP A 120 13.85 -0.03 -12.67
CA ASP A 120 14.90 -0.50 -13.58
C ASP A 120 14.39 -0.76 -15.01
N ASP A 121 13.05 -0.81 -15.19
CA ASP A 121 12.42 -1.06 -16.49
C ASP A 121 11.09 -0.29 -16.60
N PRO A 122 11.14 1.05 -16.56
CA PRO A 122 9.95 1.87 -16.37
C PRO A 122 8.98 1.85 -17.58
N ASP A 123 9.46 1.50 -18.75
CA ASP A 123 8.63 1.46 -19.97
C ASP A 123 7.94 0.11 -20.19
N ASN A 124 8.27 -0.89 -19.37
CA ASN A 124 7.72 -2.23 -19.50
C ASN A 124 6.48 -2.41 -18.61
N ALA A 125 5.31 -2.17 -19.19
CA ALA A 125 4.04 -2.31 -18.48
C ALA A 125 3.77 -3.76 -18.00
N ALA A 126 4.39 -4.77 -18.64
CA ALA A 126 4.18 -6.18 -18.28
C ALA A 126 4.77 -6.54 -16.90
N VAL A 127 5.75 -5.78 -16.43
CA VAL A 127 6.37 -5.99 -15.11
C VAL A 127 5.97 -4.93 -14.09
N ALA A 128 5.03 -4.05 -14.42
CA ALA A 128 4.50 -3.11 -13.47
C ALA A 128 3.57 -3.81 -12.46
N LEU A 129 3.64 -3.37 -11.19
CA LEU A 129 2.68 -3.78 -10.17
C LEU A 129 1.36 -3.04 -10.37
N PRO A 130 0.22 -3.72 -10.46
CA PRO A 130 -1.07 -3.06 -10.31
C PRO A 130 -1.15 -2.30 -9.00
N THR A 131 -1.74 -1.11 -9.03
CA THR A 131 -1.95 -0.28 -7.84
C THR A 131 -3.43 -0.18 -7.53
N TYR A 132 -3.75 -0.03 -6.24
CA TYR A 132 -5.12 0.09 -5.76
C TYR A 132 -5.30 1.41 -5.04
N SER A 133 -6.50 2.00 -5.17
CA SER A 133 -6.88 3.15 -4.37
C SER A 133 -7.03 2.76 -2.90
N VAL A 134 -6.66 3.66 -2.00
CA VAL A 134 -6.77 3.45 -0.55
C VAL A 134 -7.52 4.62 0.06
N ARG A 135 -8.40 4.33 1.00
CA ARG A 135 -9.00 5.33 1.87
C ARG A 135 -9.11 4.81 3.30
N VAL A 136 -9.11 5.73 4.24
CA VAL A 136 -9.38 5.43 5.65
C VAL A 136 -10.73 6.04 6.00
N HIS A 137 -11.61 5.23 6.58
CA HIS A 137 -12.93 5.66 7.01
C HIS A 137 -13.24 5.02 8.35
N HIS A 138 -13.54 5.84 9.36
CA HIS A 138 -13.79 5.38 10.74
C HIS A 138 -12.70 4.43 11.27
N GLY A 139 -11.43 4.76 11.06
CA GLY A 139 -10.29 3.97 11.52
C GLY A 139 -10.07 2.65 10.78
N ILE A 140 -10.82 2.39 9.70
CA ILE A 140 -10.66 1.19 8.86
C ILE A 140 -10.04 1.59 7.53
N VAL A 141 -8.96 0.90 7.18
CA VAL A 141 -8.32 1.02 5.87
C VAL A 141 -9.12 0.22 4.85
N ARG A 142 -9.48 0.86 3.75
CA ARG A 142 -10.24 0.24 2.66
C ARG A 142 -9.45 0.32 1.37
N ILE A 143 -9.53 -0.74 0.61
CA ILE A 143 -8.91 -0.85 -0.72
C ILE A 143 -10.02 -0.78 -1.78
N GLY A 144 -9.82 0.07 -2.76
CA GLY A 144 -10.72 0.21 -3.89
C GLY A 144 -10.42 -0.84 -4.96
N ILE A 145 -11.42 -1.66 -5.26
CA ILE A 145 -11.33 -2.66 -6.31
C ILE A 145 -11.70 -2.03 -7.64
N PRO A 146 -10.82 -2.08 -8.64
CA PRO A 146 -11.12 -1.53 -9.96
C PRO A 146 -12.26 -2.30 -10.63
N LEU A 147 -12.92 -1.64 -11.58
CA LEU A 147 -13.87 -2.30 -12.48
C LEU A 147 -13.15 -3.40 -13.28
N PRO A 148 -13.81 -4.53 -13.49
CA PRO A 148 -13.26 -5.55 -14.38
C PRO A 148 -13.15 -5.05 -15.82
#